data_a870e1ef7ae993eb70b65e2ced7bd9d7
#
_entry.id   a870e1ef7ae993eb70b65e2ced7bd9d7
#
_cell.length_a   1.000
_cell.length_b   1.000
_cell.length_c   1.000
_cell.angle_alpha   90.00
_cell.angle_beta   90.00
_cell.angle_gamma   90.00
#
_symmetry.space_group_name_H-M   'P 1'
#
loop_
_entity.id
_entity.type
_entity.pdbx_description
1 polymer ?
#
loop_
_entity_poly.entity_id
_entity_poly.type
_entity_poly.pdbx_seq_one_letter_code
_entity_poly.pdbx_strand_id
1 'polypeptide(L)'
;FENELIISFHPRQEYLTTTSVGMLAINGDGLIVGANNNAKIMLNGLVDLKNENFNKIFTTSFSSIASDILNNKTLKITDHLGSSVFVVKSQNFKESKFIETGKQNKTYACKNCEDTKIKREKCILIRSTFSETNNISAASRKLGVSRTTIYKHLN
;
A
#
# COMPACT_ATOMS: atom_id res chain seq x y z
N PHE A 1 7.51 14.92 8.35
CA PHE A 1 7.75 14.05 7.16
C PHE A 1 8.98 14.47 6.34
N GLU A 2 9.97 15.11 6.93
CA GLU A 2 11.05 15.75 6.15
C GLU A 2 12.27 14.85 5.85
N ASN A 3 12.27 13.56 6.20
CA ASN A 3 13.45 12.70 5.98
C ASN A 3 13.13 11.24 5.63
N GLU A 4 12.09 10.97 4.84
CA GLU A 4 11.80 9.62 4.38
C GLU A 4 12.41 9.38 2.99
N LEU A 5 13.19 8.32 2.86
CA LEU A 5 13.69 7.85 1.57
C LEU A 5 12.71 6.83 0.98
N ILE A 6 12.17 7.14 -0.19
CA ILE A 6 11.31 6.20 -0.90
C ILE A 6 12.14 5.48 -1.94
N ILE A 7 12.17 4.16 -1.83
CA ILE A 7 12.86 3.27 -2.75
C ILE A 7 11.85 2.44 -3.55
N SER A 8 12.21 2.17 -4.81
CA SER A 8 11.54 1.19 -5.67
C SER A 8 12.44 -0.02 -5.82
N PHE A 9 11.88 -1.22 -5.76
CA PHE A 9 12.64 -2.45 -5.93
C PHE A 9 11.87 -3.51 -6.74
N HIS A 10 12.64 -4.36 -7.45
CA HIS A 10 12.10 -5.49 -8.20
C HIS A 10 13.20 -6.56 -8.40
N PRO A 11 12.87 -7.86 -8.46
CA PRO A 11 13.84 -8.93 -8.77
C PRO A 11 14.52 -8.79 -10.13
N ARG A 12 13.90 -8.08 -11.07
CA ARG A 12 14.43 -7.80 -12.41
C ARG A 12 14.57 -6.30 -12.61
N GLN A 13 15.74 -5.86 -13.04
CA GLN A 13 16.07 -4.44 -13.20
C GLN A 13 15.19 -3.71 -14.21
N GLU A 14 14.80 -4.39 -15.31
CA GLU A 14 13.96 -3.82 -16.35
C GLU A 14 12.55 -3.42 -15.90
N TYR A 15 12.09 -3.95 -14.77
CA TYR A 15 10.76 -3.62 -14.22
C TYR A 15 10.77 -2.46 -13.21
N LEU A 16 11.94 -1.88 -12.89
CA LEU A 16 12.04 -0.78 -11.92
C LEU A 16 11.29 0.49 -12.33
N THR A 17 11.01 0.67 -13.61
CA THR A 17 10.26 1.81 -14.15
C THR A 17 8.78 1.51 -14.40
N THR A 18 8.32 0.31 -14.05
CA THR A 18 6.93 -0.13 -14.26
C THR A 18 6.08 0.08 -13.01
N THR A 19 4.77 -0.12 -13.13
CA THR A 19 3.83 -0.10 -12.00
C THR A 19 3.90 -1.35 -11.11
N SER A 20 4.67 -2.36 -11.53
CA SER A 20 4.81 -3.64 -10.81
C SER A 20 5.87 -3.61 -9.71
N VAL A 21 6.55 -2.50 -9.50
CA VAL A 21 7.60 -2.38 -8.48
C VAL A 21 7.07 -2.46 -7.06
N GLY A 22 7.82 -3.09 -6.18
CA GLY A 22 7.69 -2.91 -4.74
C GLY A 22 8.23 -1.54 -4.34
N MET A 23 7.54 -0.84 -3.44
CA MET A 23 7.98 0.45 -2.92
C MET A 23 8.00 0.41 -1.40
N LEU A 24 9.06 0.93 -0.81
CA LEU A 24 9.21 1.11 0.62
C LEU A 24 9.53 2.58 0.93
N ALA A 25 8.89 3.12 1.95
CA ALA A 25 9.28 4.36 2.59
C ALA A 25 10.07 4.02 3.85
N ILE A 26 11.26 4.58 3.98
CA ILE A 26 12.21 4.27 5.05
C ILE A 26 12.63 5.59 5.69
N ASN A 27 12.56 5.68 7.01
CA ASN A 27 13.00 6.85 7.76
C ASN A 27 14.53 6.88 7.94
N GLY A 28 15.04 7.96 8.54
CA GLY A 28 16.48 8.14 8.78
C GLY A 28 17.13 7.04 9.65
N ASP A 29 16.35 6.35 10.47
CA ASP A 29 16.80 5.25 11.35
C ASP A 29 16.78 3.88 10.65
N GLY A 30 16.39 3.84 9.37
CA GLY A 30 16.27 2.60 8.61
C GLY A 30 15.01 1.79 8.92
N LEU A 31 14.01 2.40 9.58
CA LEU A 31 12.71 1.76 9.82
C LEU A 31 11.80 1.95 8.60
N ILE A 32 11.11 0.89 8.23
CA ILE A 32 10.10 0.90 7.17
C ILE A 32 8.82 1.51 7.75
N VAL A 33 8.47 2.69 7.26
CA VAL A 33 7.29 3.44 7.67
C VAL A 33 6.12 3.27 6.70
N GLY A 34 6.38 2.78 5.50
CA GLY A 34 5.36 2.50 4.49
C GLY A 34 5.80 1.50 3.44
N ALA A 35 4.83 0.77 2.88
CA ALA A 35 5.03 -0.18 1.80
C ALA A 35 3.80 -0.25 0.90
N ASN A 36 3.99 -0.39 -0.42
CA ASN A 36 2.88 -0.66 -1.33
C ASN A 36 2.52 -2.16 -1.34
N ASN A 37 1.42 -2.52 -1.99
CA ASN A 37 0.97 -3.91 -2.06
C ASN A 37 1.98 -4.82 -2.77
N ASN A 38 2.65 -4.33 -3.81
CA ASN A 38 3.66 -5.11 -4.52
C ASN A 38 4.86 -5.43 -3.60
N ALA A 39 5.29 -4.49 -2.77
CA ALA A 39 6.34 -4.73 -1.78
C ALA A 39 5.92 -5.82 -0.78
N LYS A 40 4.69 -5.76 -0.28
CA LYS A 40 4.16 -6.78 0.63
C LYS A 40 4.12 -8.17 -0.02
N ILE A 41 3.70 -8.25 -1.28
CA ILE A 41 3.66 -9.52 -2.02
C ILE A 41 5.08 -10.05 -2.26
N MET A 42 6.01 -9.21 -2.71
CA MET A 42 7.39 -9.60 -3.01
C MET A 42 8.17 -10.03 -1.76
N LEU A 43 7.86 -9.43 -0.61
CA LEU A 43 8.49 -9.71 0.69
C LEU A 43 7.58 -10.55 1.59
N ASN A 44 6.50 -11.14 1.04
CA ASN A 44 5.53 -11.92 1.77
C ASN A 44 6.19 -13.11 2.48
N GLY A 45 5.93 -13.25 3.76
CA GLY A 45 6.51 -14.30 4.61
C GLY A 45 7.86 -13.94 5.21
N LEU A 46 8.47 -12.81 4.84
CA LEU A 46 9.70 -12.36 5.48
C LEU A 46 9.43 -11.64 6.80
N VAL A 47 8.47 -10.69 6.83
CA VAL A 47 8.14 -9.90 8.05
C VAL A 47 6.82 -9.14 7.89
N ASP A 48 6.23 -8.72 9.02
CA ASP A 48 5.29 -7.60 9.03
C ASP A 48 6.07 -6.31 8.76
N LEU A 49 5.90 -5.77 7.55
CA LEU A 49 6.71 -4.64 7.04
C LEU A 49 6.53 -3.34 7.83
N LYS A 50 5.49 -3.23 8.65
CA LYS A 50 5.22 -2.01 9.40
C LYS A 50 6.14 -1.90 10.62
N ASN A 51 6.92 -0.82 10.67
CA ASN A 51 7.91 -0.54 11.71
C ASN A 51 9.05 -1.57 11.79
N GLU A 52 9.25 -2.37 10.75
CA GLU A 52 10.37 -3.29 10.70
C GLU A 52 11.63 -2.57 10.21
N ASN A 53 12.79 -3.00 10.70
CA ASN A 53 14.05 -2.43 10.27
C ASN A 53 14.50 -3.03 8.93
N PHE A 54 14.94 -2.17 8.00
CA PHE A 54 15.45 -2.58 6.70
C PHE A 54 16.53 -3.68 6.80
N ASN A 55 17.41 -3.57 7.80
CA ASN A 55 18.51 -4.52 8.01
C ASN A 55 18.04 -5.92 8.46
N LYS A 56 16.78 -6.06 8.91
CA LYS A 56 16.21 -7.38 9.21
C LYS A 56 15.67 -8.08 7.97
N ILE A 57 15.39 -7.35 6.91
CA ILE A 57 14.90 -7.90 5.64
C ILE A 57 16.05 -8.17 4.69
N PHE A 58 16.98 -7.23 4.59
CA PHE A 58 18.10 -7.30 3.66
C PHE A 58 19.43 -7.48 4.38
N THR A 59 20.34 -8.22 3.74
CA THR A 59 21.69 -8.49 4.28
C THR A 59 22.59 -7.25 4.26
N THR A 60 22.25 -6.27 3.41
CA THR A 60 22.98 -5.01 3.27
C THR A 60 22.41 -3.96 4.22
N SER A 61 23.25 -3.26 4.97
CA SER A 61 22.77 -2.23 5.89
C SER A 61 22.22 -1.00 5.15
N PHE A 62 21.13 -0.44 5.65
CA PHE A 62 20.52 0.76 5.07
C PHE A 62 21.50 1.93 4.99
N SER A 63 22.27 2.16 6.04
CA SER A 63 23.26 3.25 6.11
C SER A 63 24.34 3.16 5.03
N SER A 64 24.72 1.94 4.61
CA SER A 64 25.75 1.76 3.58
C SER A 64 25.26 2.07 2.17
N ILE A 65 23.95 1.92 1.91
CA ILE A 65 23.38 2.11 0.57
C ILE A 65 22.61 3.43 0.41
N ALA A 66 22.27 4.09 1.51
CA ALA A 66 21.42 5.28 1.48
C ALA A 66 22.00 6.40 0.59
N SER A 67 23.32 6.67 0.67
CA SER A 67 23.97 7.69 -0.14
C SER A 67 23.95 7.35 -1.64
N ASP A 68 24.17 6.10 -2.00
CA ASP A 68 24.15 5.66 -3.40
C ASP A 68 22.74 5.73 -3.99
N ILE A 69 21.72 5.35 -3.20
CA ILE A 69 20.32 5.46 -3.59
C ILE A 69 19.93 6.94 -3.74
N LEU A 70 20.34 7.82 -2.83
CA LEU A 70 20.09 9.25 -2.93
C LEU A 70 20.70 9.86 -4.20
N ASN A 71 21.82 9.32 -4.66
CA ASN A 71 22.48 9.69 -5.92
C ASN A 71 21.88 9.00 -7.15
N ASN A 72 20.69 8.40 -7.03
CA ASN A 72 19.97 7.70 -8.11
C ASN A 72 20.72 6.49 -8.70
N LYS A 73 21.64 5.89 -7.95
CA LYS A 73 22.29 4.65 -8.37
C LYS A 73 21.34 3.47 -8.20
N THR A 74 21.32 2.56 -9.18
CA THR A 74 20.66 1.27 -9.06
C THR A 74 21.60 0.29 -8.37
N LEU A 75 21.16 -0.32 -7.28
CA LEU A 75 21.92 -1.28 -6.50
C LEU A 75 21.26 -2.65 -6.55
N LYS A 76 22.08 -3.70 -6.53
CA LYS A 76 21.61 -5.07 -6.32
C LYS A 76 21.84 -5.43 -4.86
N ILE A 77 20.80 -5.76 -4.14
CA ILE A 77 20.87 -6.20 -2.74
C ILE A 77 20.21 -7.57 -2.59
N THR A 78 20.53 -8.27 -1.53
CA THR A 78 20.04 -9.62 -1.26
C THR A 78 19.30 -9.63 0.07
N ASP A 79 18.17 -10.34 0.15
CA ASP A 79 17.45 -10.57 1.38
C ASP A 79 18.10 -11.71 2.19
N HIS A 80 17.62 -11.91 3.43
CA HIS A 80 18.14 -12.98 4.30
C HIS A 80 17.75 -14.40 3.84
N LEU A 81 16.86 -14.53 2.86
CA LEU A 81 16.53 -15.82 2.23
C LEU A 81 17.38 -16.12 0.99
N GLY A 82 18.27 -15.20 0.61
CA GLY A 82 19.14 -15.35 -0.55
C GLY A 82 18.55 -14.82 -1.87
N SER A 83 17.36 -14.23 -1.86
CA SER A 83 16.76 -13.62 -3.05
C SER A 83 17.37 -12.25 -3.31
N SER A 84 17.73 -11.98 -4.55
CA SER A 84 18.29 -10.68 -4.96
C SER A 84 17.24 -9.79 -5.57
N VAL A 85 17.30 -8.50 -5.25
CA VAL A 85 16.46 -7.46 -5.84
C VAL A 85 17.33 -6.27 -6.27
N PHE A 86 16.89 -5.58 -7.32
CA PHE A 86 17.44 -4.29 -7.74
C PHE A 86 16.67 -3.18 -7.06
N VAL A 87 17.37 -2.19 -6.53
CA VAL A 87 16.81 -1.07 -5.77
C VAL A 87 17.28 0.24 -6.37
N VAL A 88 16.39 1.21 -6.46
CA VAL A 88 16.67 2.57 -6.91
C VAL A 88 15.82 3.57 -6.12
N LYS A 89 16.26 4.83 -6.04
CA LYS A 89 15.40 5.90 -5.52
C LYS A 89 14.15 6.03 -6.38
N SER A 90 12.99 6.06 -5.76
CA SER A 90 11.73 6.27 -6.47
C SER A 90 11.70 7.67 -7.08
N GLN A 91 11.61 7.77 -8.41
CA GLN A 91 11.58 9.05 -9.13
C GLN A 91 10.17 9.60 -9.33
N ASN A 92 9.13 8.79 -9.13
CA ASN A 92 7.74 9.11 -9.49
C ASN A 92 6.84 9.36 -8.29
N PHE A 93 7.39 9.79 -7.16
CA PHE A 93 6.58 10.22 -6.05
C PHE A 93 6.28 11.73 -6.14
N LYS A 94 5.49 12.15 -7.12
CA LYS A 94 4.53 13.22 -6.89
C LYS A 94 3.54 12.63 -5.91
N GLU A 95 3.37 13.26 -4.75
CA GLU A 95 2.45 12.93 -3.67
C GLU A 95 1.14 12.23 -4.09
N SER A 96 1.22 11.05 -4.67
CA SER A 96 0.10 10.12 -4.62
C SER A 96 0.13 9.61 -3.19
N LYS A 97 -0.74 10.19 -2.37
CA LYS A 97 -1.00 9.80 -0.99
C LYS A 97 -0.67 8.34 -0.81
N PHE A 98 0.38 8.04 -0.04
CA PHE A 98 0.49 6.74 0.60
C PHE A 98 -0.88 6.52 1.21
N ILE A 99 -1.63 5.59 0.66
CA ILE A 99 -2.75 5.04 1.39
C ILE A 99 -2.05 4.35 2.54
N GLU A 100 -1.96 5.07 3.68
CA GLU A 100 -1.70 4.41 4.95
C GLU A 100 -2.64 3.22 4.95
N THR A 101 -2.07 2.02 4.87
CA THR A 101 -2.82 0.78 5.05
C THR A 101 -3.22 0.69 6.51
N GLY A 102 -4.14 1.54 6.87
CA GLY A 102 -4.67 1.76 8.21
C GLY A 102 -5.70 2.86 8.25
N LYS A 103 -5.72 3.79 7.29
CA LYS A 103 -6.91 4.56 6.95
C LYS A 103 -7.65 3.78 5.88
N GLN A 104 -8.41 2.75 6.31
CA GLN A 104 -9.68 2.50 5.65
C GLN A 104 -10.22 3.88 5.29
N ASN A 105 -10.48 4.14 4.00
CA ASN A 105 -11.44 5.16 3.66
C ASN A 105 -12.58 4.91 4.62
N LYS A 106 -12.70 5.75 5.67
CA LYS A 106 -13.83 5.66 6.59
C LYS A 106 -15.03 5.98 5.74
N THR A 107 -15.55 4.97 5.08
CA THR A 107 -16.83 5.03 4.42
C THR A 107 -17.80 5.07 5.57
N TYR A 108 -18.19 6.29 5.94
CA TYR A 108 -19.14 6.49 7.02
C TYR A 108 -20.50 5.92 6.61
N ALA A 109 -21.19 5.32 7.56
CA ALA A 109 -22.59 4.98 7.37
C ALA A 109 -23.39 6.25 7.09
N CYS A 110 -24.48 6.14 6.32
CA CYS A 110 -25.44 7.23 6.17
C CYS A 110 -26.11 7.53 7.53
N LYS A 111 -26.60 8.76 7.70
CA LYS A 111 -27.23 9.22 8.96
C LYS A 111 -28.31 8.27 9.50
N ASN A 112 -29.05 7.60 8.60
CA ASN A 112 -30.11 6.66 8.97
C ASN A 112 -29.60 5.29 9.46
N CYS A 113 -28.30 5.02 9.36
CA CYS A 113 -27.68 3.74 9.70
C CYS A 113 -26.66 3.83 10.84
N GLU A 114 -26.48 5.01 11.44
CA GLU A 114 -25.51 5.22 12.51
C GLU A 114 -25.93 4.62 13.85
N ASP A 115 -27.26 4.41 14.05
CA ASP A 115 -27.83 4.06 15.35
C ASP A 115 -27.53 2.64 15.83
N THR A 116 -27.25 1.70 14.94
CA THR A 116 -26.94 0.31 15.30
C THR A 116 -25.71 -0.20 14.57
N LYS A 117 -24.89 -1.01 15.29
CA LYS A 117 -23.65 -1.60 14.72
C LYS A 117 -23.94 -2.39 13.43
N ILE A 118 -24.99 -3.22 13.40
CA ILE A 118 -25.35 -4.07 12.26
C ILE A 118 -25.78 -3.23 11.05
N LYS A 119 -26.58 -2.18 11.25
CA LYS A 119 -27.01 -1.28 10.16
C LYS A 119 -25.81 -0.51 9.61
N ARG A 120 -24.92 -0.07 10.51
CA ARG A 120 -23.69 0.66 10.14
C ARG A 120 -22.78 -0.19 9.28
N GLU A 121 -22.50 -1.44 9.67
CA GLU A 121 -21.64 -2.34 8.93
C GLU A 121 -22.20 -2.65 7.53
N LYS A 122 -23.50 -2.94 7.42
CA LYS A 122 -24.17 -3.13 6.12
C LYS A 122 -24.10 -1.89 5.24
N CYS A 123 -24.36 -0.72 5.80
CA CYS A 123 -24.29 0.54 5.07
C CYS A 123 -22.87 0.84 4.57
N ILE A 124 -21.86 0.63 5.40
CA ILE A 124 -20.45 0.80 5.02
C ILE A 124 -20.10 -0.15 3.89
N LEU A 125 -20.52 -1.41 3.96
CA LEU A 125 -20.29 -2.39 2.91
C LEU A 125 -20.93 -1.99 1.57
N ILE A 126 -22.17 -1.51 1.59
CA ILE A 126 -22.87 -1.03 0.40
C ILE A 126 -22.16 0.18 -0.21
N ARG A 127 -21.77 1.16 0.60
CA ARG A 127 -21.08 2.37 0.14
C ARG A 127 -19.70 2.08 -0.40
N SER A 128 -18.92 1.21 0.26
CA SER A 128 -17.59 0.80 -0.21
C SER A 128 -17.67 0.04 -1.53
N THR A 129 -18.60 -0.91 -1.66
CA THR A 129 -18.78 -1.67 -2.91
C THR A 129 -19.23 -0.76 -4.05
N PHE A 130 -20.09 0.22 -3.78
CA PHE A 130 -20.45 1.21 -4.80
C PHE A 130 -19.26 2.08 -5.20
N SER A 131 -18.44 2.52 -4.25
CA SER A 131 -17.24 3.30 -4.52
C SER A 131 -16.22 2.54 -5.40
N GLU A 132 -16.11 1.21 -5.21
CA GLU A 132 -15.25 0.34 -6.03
C GLU A 132 -15.78 0.14 -7.45
N THR A 133 -17.08 -0.08 -7.57
CA THR A 133 -17.71 -0.44 -8.86
C THR A 133 -18.12 0.77 -9.68
N ASN A 134 -18.38 1.89 -9.02
CA ASN A 134 -18.93 3.13 -9.56
C ASN A 134 -20.21 2.92 -10.39
N ASN A 135 -20.89 1.81 -10.14
CA ASN A 135 -22.08 1.37 -10.88
C ASN A 135 -23.08 0.65 -9.98
N ILE A 136 -24.29 1.19 -9.86
CA ILE A 136 -25.33 0.66 -8.99
C ILE A 136 -25.76 -0.77 -9.38
N SER A 137 -25.84 -1.07 -10.67
CA SER A 137 -26.19 -2.40 -11.14
C SER A 137 -25.12 -3.44 -10.85
N ALA A 138 -23.85 -3.05 -10.94
CA ALA A 138 -22.72 -3.91 -10.58
C ALA A 138 -22.66 -4.14 -9.06
N ALA A 139 -22.82 -3.08 -8.26
CA ALA A 139 -22.86 -3.17 -6.80
C ALA A 139 -24.05 -4.03 -6.32
N SER A 140 -25.23 -3.86 -6.92
CA SER A 140 -26.43 -4.65 -6.65
C SER A 140 -26.21 -6.14 -6.86
N ARG A 141 -25.59 -6.52 -7.98
CA ARG A 141 -25.26 -7.93 -8.30
C ARG A 141 -24.20 -8.49 -7.33
N LYS A 142 -23.15 -7.72 -7.05
CA LYS A 142 -22.05 -8.14 -6.17
C LYS A 142 -22.53 -8.39 -4.73
N LEU A 143 -23.47 -7.57 -4.25
CA LEU A 143 -23.99 -7.64 -2.88
C LEU A 143 -25.27 -8.48 -2.73
N GLY A 144 -25.91 -8.88 -3.83
CA GLY A 144 -27.20 -9.57 -3.78
C GLY A 144 -28.35 -8.73 -3.21
N VAL A 145 -28.28 -7.38 -3.32
CA VAL A 145 -29.30 -6.46 -2.82
C VAL A 145 -29.96 -5.70 -3.96
N SER A 146 -31.19 -5.19 -3.75
CA SER A 146 -31.89 -4.42 -4.76
C SER A 146 -31.21 -3.07 -5.03
N ARG A 147 -31.34 -2.54 -6.25
CA ARG A 147 -30.85 -1.19 -6.60
C ARG A 147 -31.44 -0.12 -5.69
N THR A 148 -32.73 -0.25 -5.34
CA THR A 148 -33.40 0.65 -4.39
C THR A 148 -32.73 0.66 -3.03
N THR A 149 -32.29 -0.50 -2.55
CA THR A 149 -31.53 -0.60 -1.29
C THR A 149 -30.24 0.19 -1.38
N ILE A 150 -29.49 0.08 -2.48
CA ILE A 150 -28.25 0.84 -2.66
C ILE A 150 -28.51 2.34 -2.64
N TYR A 151 -29.52 2.82 -3.39
CA TYR A 151 -29.88 4.25 -3.40
C TYR A 151 -30.20 4.80 -1.99
N LYS A 152 -30.89 4.02 -1.14
CA LYS A 152 -31.20 4.42 0.24
C LYS A 152 -29.96 4.67 1.11
N HIS A 153 -28.85 4.04 0.79
CA HIS A 153 -27.61 4.16 1.54
C HIS A 153 -26.60 5.16 0.93
N LEU A 154 -26.85 5.65 -0.27
CA LEU A 154 -25.98 6.64 -0.94
C LEU A 154 -26.41 8.09 -0.64
N ASN A 155 -27.65 8.32 -0.23
CA ASN A 155 -28.20 9.63 0.13
C ASN A 155 -27.87 10.01 1.57
#